data_8393aeee7a78283996a9187ebc20442c
#
_entry.id   8393aeee7a78283996a9187ebc20442c
#
_cell.length_a   1.000
_cell.length_b   1.000
_cell.length_c   1.000
_cell.angle_alpha   90.00
_cell.angle_beta   90.00
_cell.angle_gamma   90.00
#
_symmetry.space_group_name_H-M   'P 1'
#
loop_
_entity.id
_entity.type
_entity.pdbx_description
1 polymer ?
#
loop_
_entity_poly.entity_id
_entity_poly.type
_entity_poly.pdbx_seq_one_letter_code
_entity_poly.pdbx_strand_id
1 'polypeptide(L)'
;MSDRTHGPHPEDELFGPHGDVDDHDFLPGAIADPAVADPPIQSRRQLHARRSRRRGRRGLVLLVVLALLGGAGYLGYTVLKPLLAGSSNDYPGPGTDSVAFVVKDGDTGRVMASNLEKAGVIKTAKVFVDAFTAEPKSAAIQPGEYTLKKEMKAADVLAILVDPKNRQVPKVTIREGLWAQEIYVVLSKATGKPVSDYEAAAKDAVALGLPTSAKGNLEGYLFPATYEFSSKNSAAEQLRTMVAKTVSEMTKLGISPEQAPRILTIASIIEAEASRAEDRPKVARVVLNRLALPMRLQLDSTVSYGVKHRAITTTDAERADKNPWNTYVNDGLPSGPISNPGISSLTAALNPVAGPWLYFVATNPAYGETKFATTQAEHDRNVAEFQAWCQKPENAGKCSR
;
A
#
# COMPACT_ATOMS: atom_id res chain seq x y z
N MET A 1 11.17 2.00 55.53
CA MET A 1 12.39 1.25 55.27
C MET A 1 12.51 1.26 53.78
N SER A 2 13.16 2.27 53.22
CA SER A 2 14.60 2.33 52.89
C SER A 2 14.89 1.40 51.73
N ASP A 3 15.40 1.78 50.61
CA ASP A 3 16.16 2.95 50.14
C ASP A 3 16.44 2.75 48.64
N ARG A 4 16.30 3.79 47.82
CA ARG A 4 17.30 4.37 46.93
C ARG A 4 18.21 3.40 46.12
N THR A 5 18.40 3.56 44.83
CA THR A 5 19.21 4.63 44.15
C THR A 5 19.04 4.41 42.63
N HIS A 6 18.71 5.32 41.84
CA HIS A 6 19.42 6.44 41.16
C HIS A 6 20.66 6.04 40.37
N GLY A 7 20.54 6.15 39.06
CA GLY A 7 21.14 6.87 38.02
C GLY A 7 22.55 6.46 37.55
N PRO A 8 23.21 7.11 36.62
CA PRO A 8 22.76 8.06 35.61
C PRO A 8 23.32 7.76 34.19
N HIS A 9 22.88 8.56 33.22
CA HIS A 9 23.58 8.87 31.98
C HIS A 9 25.02 9.33 32.18
N PRO A 10 25.86 9.23 31.13
CA PRO A 10 26.49 10.48 30.72
C PRO A 10 26.36 10.77 29.23
N GLU A 11 25.98 11.96 29.01
CA GLU A 11 26.31 12.79 27.87
C GLU A 11 27.76 13.26 27.97
N ASP A 12 28.19 13.92 26.88
CA ASP A 12 29.22 14.95 26.80
C ASP A 12 30.63 14.43 26.55
N GLU A 13 31.10 14.99 25.60
CA GLU A 13 31.82 16.23 25.25
C GLU A 13 33.22 15.85 24.77
N LEU A 14 33.99 16.55 24.07
CA LEU A 14 33.97 17.92 23.58
C LEU A 14 35.23 18.13 22.74
N PHE A 15 35.16 19.05 21.82
CA PHE A 15 36.18 20.03 21.45
C PHE A 15 37.57 19.63 20.94
N GLY A 16 37.84 20.22 19.75
CA GLY A 16 39.16 20.68 19.35
C GLY A 16 39.78 21.66 20.34
N PRO A 17 40.66 22.50 20.05
CA PRO A 17 41.18 23.03 18.79
C PRO A 17 42.72 23.34 18.82
N HIS A 18 43.18 24.05 17.75
CA HIS A 18 44.36 24.98 17.72
C HIS A 18 45.77 24.47 17.94
N GLY A 19 46.59 24.99 17.12
CA GLY A 19 47.98 25.11 17.32
C GLY A 19 48.67 25.57 16.05
N ASP A 20 48.54 26.84 15.81
CA ASP A 20 49.46 27.71 15.12
C ASP A 20 50.89 27.54 15.61
N VAL A 21 51.78 28.21 14.89
CA VAL A 21 53.03 28.82 15.25
C VAL A 21 54.22 28.28 14.47
N ASP A 22 54.54 29.00 13.43
CA ASP A 22 55.70 29.93 13.35
C ASP A 22 57.06 29.26 13.19
N ASP A 23 57.64 29.65 12.14
CA ASP A 23 58.71 30.66 12.01
C ASP A 23 60.17 30.17 12.00
N HIS A 24 60.87 30.92 11.24
CA HIS A 24 62.31 31.13 11.17
C HIS A 24 63.11 30.34 10.12
N ASP A 25 63.36 31.09 9.04
CA ASP A 25 64.61 31.90 8.92
C ASP A 25 65.90 31.07 8.81
N PHE A 26 66.51 31.19 7.68
CA PHE A 26 67.89 31.70 7.62
C PHE A 26 68.47 31.75 6.20
N LEU A 27 68.59 32.92 5.64
CA LEU A 27 69.72 33.27 4.76
C LEU A 27 70.95 33.45 5.61
N PRO A 28 72.16 33.62 5.18
CA PRO A 28 72.68 34.23 3.91
C PRO A 28 74.02 33.62 3.39
N GLY A 29 74.49 34.21 2.35
CA GLY A 29 75.91 34.04 2.01
C GLY A 29 76.26 34.50 0.61
N ALA A 30 76.53 35.79 0.51
CA ALA A 30 77.21 36.48 -0.57
C ALA A 30 78.67 36.10 -0.68
N ILE A 31 79.25 36.32 -1.85
CA ILE A 31 80.59 36.94 -2.09
C ILE A 31 80.81 36.93 -3.64
N ALA A 32 80.65 38.01 -4.33
CA ALA A 32 81.65 39.01 -4.73
C ALA A 32 82.48 38.65 -5.97
N ASP A 33 82.32 39.54 -6.87
CA ASP A 33 83.07 39.94 -8.07
C ASP A 33 84.63 39.80 -8.02
N PRO A 34 85.37 39.88 -9.08
CA PRO A 34 85.47 41.16 -9.81
C PRO A 34 85.70 41.12 -11.37
N ALA A 35 85.35 42.26 -11.91
CA ALA A 35 85.71 42.96 -13.13
C ALA A 35 86.92 42.50 -13.96
N VAL A 36 86.86 42.72 -15.25
CA VAL A 36 87.82 43.51 -16.07
C VAL A 36 87.32 43.66 -17.51
N ALA A 37 87.12 44.95 -17.89
CA ALA A 37 87.41 45.66 -19.13
C ALA A 37 86.84 45.27 -20.51
N ASP A 38 86.09 46.24 -21.03
CA ASP A 38 85.90 46.56 -22.46
C ASP A 38 87.27 46.90 -23.18
N PRO A 39 87.38 46.79 -24.48
CA PRO A 39 86.93 47.73 -25.47
C PRO A 39 86.64 47.16 -26.90
N PRO A 40 86.51 47.96 -28.04
CA PRO A 40 85.49 48.92 -28.36
C PRO A 40 84.69 48.57 -29.67
N ILE A 41 83.70 49.36 -29.90
CA ILE A 41 82.85 49.57 -31.06
C ILE A 41 83.56 49.47 -32.43
N GLN A 42 82.98 48.70 -33.34
CA GLN A 42 82.94 49.06 -34.78
C GLN A 42 81.60 48.55 -35.42
N SER A 43 80.96 49.55 -36.02
CA SER A 43 79.71 49.47 -36.81
C SER A 43 79.79 48.53 -37.98
N ARG A 44 78.78 47.67 -38.15
CA ARG A 44 78.34 47.18 -39.46
C ARG A 44 76.80 47.10 -39.49
N ARG A 45 76.25 48.25 -39.84
CA ARG A 45 74.95 48.32 -40.51
C ARG A 45 75.10 47.69 -41.88
N GLN A 46 74.03 46.94 -42.25
CA GLN A 46 73.79 46.35 -43.60
C GLN A 46 74.18 44.89 -43.72
N LEU A 47 73.18 44.02 -43.47
CA LEU A 47 72.94 42.74 -44.18
C LEU A 47 71.82 41.87 -43.54
N HIS A 48 70.81 42.44 -42.95
CA HIS A 48 69.69 41.62 -42.35
C HIS A 48 68.32 41.89 -42.96
N ALA A 49 68.17 42.29 -44.20
CA ALA A 49 66.88 42.58 -44.84
C ALA A 49 66.34 41.46 -45.74
N ARG A 50 66.95 40.28 -45.81
CA ARG A 50 66.46 39.22 -46.74
C ARG A 50 66.15 37.86 -46.16
N ARG A 51 66.27 37.69 -44.82
CA ARG A 51 65.98 36.37 -44.20
C ARG A 51 64.63 36.27 -43.45
N SER A 52 63.89 37.34 -43.19
CA SER A 52 62.65 37.32 -42.44
C SER A 52 61.38 36.90 -43.23
N ARG A 53 61.37 37.10 -44.58
CA ARG A 53 60.21 36.74 -45.39
C ARG A 53 60.01 35.23 -45.68
N ARG A 54 61.03 34.39 -45.46
CA ARG A 54 60.93 32.93 -45.69
C ARG A 54 60.51 32.18 -44.45
N ARG A 55 60.70 32.71 -43.22
CA ARG A 55 60.22 32.07 -41.95
C ARG A 55 58.74 32.31 -41.73
N GLY A 56 58.19 33.47 -42.09
CA GLY A 56 56.75 33.75 -41.93
C GLY A 56 55.85 32.86 -42.86
N ARG A 57 56.34 32.64 -44.14
CA ARG A 57 55.57 31.74 -45.03
C ARG A 57 55.62 30.29 -44.64
N ARG A 58 56.68 29.79 -44.03
CA ARG A 58 56.72 28.38 -43.47
C ARG A 58 55.87 28.24 -42.26
N GLY A 59 55.78 29.23 -41.37
CA GLY A 59 54.88 29.23 -40.20
C GLY A 59 53.40 29.26 -40.61
N LEU A 60 53.05 30.11 -41.64
CA LEU A 60 51.71 30.17 -42.18
C LEU A 60 51.26 28.85 -42.85
N VAL A 61 52.16 28.25 -43.63
CA VAL A 61 51.88 26.94 -44.23
C VAL A 61 51.69 25.85 -43.20
N LEU A 62 52.50 25.86 -42.13
CA LEU A 62 52.39 24.89 -41.05
C LEU A 62 51.07 25.06 -40.28
N LEU A 63 50.64 26.31 -40.01
CA LEU A 63 49.34 26.60 -39.39
C LEU A 63 48.14 26.17 -40.31
N VAL A 64 48.22 26.42 -41.61
CA VAL A 64 47.20 25.97 -42.54
C VAL A 64 47.14 24.44 -42.65
N VAL A 65 48.29 23.77 -42.66
CA VAL A 65 48.33 22.28 -42.64
C VAL A 65 47.79 21.74 -41.35
N LEU A 66 48.11 22.32 -40.19
CA LEU A 66 47.53 21.90 -38.89
C LEU A 66 46.02 22.18 -38.84
N ALA A 67 45.54 23.30 -39.39
CA ALA A 67 44.12 23.60 -39.46
C ALA A 67 43.37 22.64 -40.41
N LEU A 68 43.99 22.27 -41.53
CA LEU A 68 43.42 21.29 -42.45
C LEU A 68 43.42 19.85 -41.85
N LEU A 69 44.49 19.46 -41.16
CA LEU A 69 44.56 18.18 -40.46
C LEU A 69 43.61 18.14 -39.28
N GLY A 70 43.49 19.22 -38.50
CA GLY A 70 42.52 19.37 -37.43
C GLY A 70 41.08 19.36 -37.93
N GLY A 71 40.82 20.07 -39.05
CA GLY A 71 39.52 20.08 -39.70
C GLY A 71 39.14 18.72 -40.29
N ALA A 72 40.10 18.06 -40.98
CA ALA A 72 39.88 16.70 -41.51
C ALA A 72 39.72 15.68 -40.39
N GLY A 73 40.46 15.80 -39.28
CA GLY A 73 40.33 14.96 -38.10
C GLY A 73 38.96 15.18 -37.40
N TYR A 74 38.51 16.44 -37.31
CA TYR A 74 37.20 16.77 -36.75
C TYR A 74 36.05 16.30 -37.63
N LEU A 75 36.13 16.50 -38.95
CA LEU A 75 35.18 15.96 -39.93
C LEU A 75 35.17 14.43 -39.92
N GLY A 76 36.33 13.79 -39.87
CA GLY A 76 36.47 12.34 -39.74
C GLY A 76 35.82 11.85 -38.43
N TYR A 77 36.06 12.53 -37.32
CA TYR A 77 35.45 12.22 -36.02
C TYR A 77 33.92 12.37 -36.06
N THR A 78 33.39 13.47 -36.65
CA THR A 78 31.91 13.69 -36.69
C THR A 78 31.21 12.71 -37.63
N VAL A 79 31.87 12.28 -38.73
CA VAL A 79 31.34 11.27 -39.65
C VAL A 79 31.50 9.85 -39.12
N LEU A 80 32.62 9.54 -38.45
CA LEU A 80 32.86 8.20 -37.86
C LEU A 80 32.15 7.98 -36.54
N LYS A 81 31.88 9.04 -35.78
CA LYS A 81 31.19 8.95 -34.50
C LYS A 81 29.84 8.20 -34.56
N PRO A 82 28.93 8.46 -35.54
CA PRO A 82 27.71 7.67 -35.68
C PRO A 82 27.95 6.25 -36.25
N LEU A 83 29.06 6.01 -36.95
CA LEU A 83 29.44 4.69 -37.49
C LEU A 83 30.15 3.82 -36.42
N LEU A 84 30.87 4.46 -35.48
CA LEU A 84 31.51 3.81 -34.34
C LEU A 84 30.56 3.67 -33.13
N ALA A 85 29.50 4.49 -33.06
CA ALA A 85 28.35 4.26 -32.22
C ALA A 85 27.58 3.07 -32.84
N GLY A 86 28.12 1.85 -32.67
CA GLY A 86 27.42 0.62 -32.99
C GLY A 86 26.01 0.73 -32.45
N SER A 87 25.00 0.23 -33.16
CA SER A 87 23.59 0.26 -32.74
C SER A 87 23.50 -0.18 -31.27
N SER A 88 23.34 0.78 -30.33
CA SER A 88 23.30 0.45 -28.94
C SER A 88 22.19 -0.57 -28.76
N ASN A 89 22.46 -1.68 -28.08
CA ASN A 89 21.47 -2.74 -27.83
C ASN A 89 20.37 -2.26 -26.87
N ASP A 90 20.40 -0.98 -26.50
CA ASP A 90 19.43 -0.32 -25.62
C ASP A 90 18.89 0.96 -26.27
N TYR A 91 17.71 1.39 -25.85
CA TYR A 91 17.17 2.69 -26.20
C TYR A 91 17.87 3.81 -25.42
N PRO A 92 17.96 5.03 -25.95
CA PRO A 92 18.55 6.16 -25.21
C PRO A 92 17.67 6.66 -24.07
N GLY A 93 16.36 6.32 -24.03
CA GLY A 93 15.37 6.88 -23.12
C GLY A 93 14.93 8.30 -23.53
N PRO A 94 14.05 8.96 -22.83
CA PRO A 94 13.26 8.53 -21.66
C PRO A 94 11.99 7.74 -21.99
N GLY A 95 11.79 7.36 -23.25
CA GLY A 95 10.60 6.66 -23.75
C GLY A 95 9.55 7.60 -24.38
N THR A 96 8.58 7.01 -25.07
CA THR A 96 7.54 7.70 -25.84
C THR A 96 6.16 7.51 -25.21
N ASP A 97 5.30 6.64 -25.76
CA ASP A 97 3.92 6.41 -25.33
C ASP A 97 3.84 5.57 -24.07
N SER A 98 2.88 5.88 -23.19
CA SER A 98 2.63 5.09 -22.00
C SER A 98 2.06 3.71 -22.33
N VAL A 99 2.54 2.69 -21.63
CA VAL A 99 2.07 1.31 -21.75
C VAL A 99 1.91 0.69 -20.35
N ALA A 100 0.80 -0.01 -20.12
CA ALA A 100 0.60 -0.80 -18.91
C ALA A 100 1.37 -2.11 -19.02
N PHE A 101 2.29 -2.34 -18.10
CA PHE A 101 3.09 -3.56 -18.01
C PHE A 101 2.75 -4.31 -16.74
N VAL A 102 2.48 -5.61 -16.86
CA VAL A 102 2.10 -6.46 -15.73
C VAL A 102 3.21 -7.45 -15.41
N VAL A 103 3.74 -7.35 -14.19
CA VAL A 103 4.59 -8.37 -13.57
C VAL A 103 3.66 -9.38 -12.89
N LYS A 104 3.77 -10.65 -13.28
CA LYS A 104 2.98 -11.74 -12.69
C LYS A 104 3.71 -12.33 -11.49
N ASP A 105 2.96 -13.00 -10.63
CA ASP A 105 3.54 -13.80 -9.56
C ASP A 105 4.41 -14.90 -10.14
N GLY A 106 5.64 -15.03 -9.63
CA GLY A 106 6.64 -15.99 -10.12
C GLY A 106 7.40 -15.56 -11.39
N ASP A 107 7.15 -14.36 -11.96
CA ASP A 107 7.93 -13.88 -13.09
C ASP A 107 9.42 -13.70 -12.72
N THR A 108 10.28 -14.38 -13.43
CA THR A 108 11.75 -14.20 -13.31
C THR A 108 12.21 -12.98 -14.10
N GLY A 109 13.40 -12.46 -13.79
CA GLY A 109 13.99 -11.35 -14.56
C GLY A 109 14.06 -11.62 -16.07
N ARG A 110 14.27 -12.87 -16.47
CA ARG A 110 14.28 -13.29 -17.89
C ARG A 110 12.89 -13.27 -18.52
N VAL A 111 11.86 -13.68 -17.78
CA VAL A 111 10.47 -13.63 -18.25
C VAL A 111 10.00 -12.17 -18.38
N MET A 112 10.30 -11.34 -17.39
CA MET A 112 10.02 -9.90 -17.45
C MET A 112 10.71 -9.25 -18.66
N ALA A 113 12.00 -9.54 -18.88
CA ALA A 113 12.75 -9.00 -20.02
C ALA A 113 12.11 -9.36 -21.37
N SER A 114 11.71 -10.62 -21.56
CA SER A 114 11.03 -11.05 -22.79
C SER A 114 9.68 -10.36 -22.99
N ASN A 115 8.93 -10.16 -21.91
CA ASN A 115 7.64 -9.47 -21.98
C ASN A 115 7.81 -7.97 -22.25
N LEU A 116 8.82 -7.32 -21.67
CA LEU A 116 9.16 -5.91 -21.90
C LEU A 116 9.61 -5.65 -23.37
N GLU A 117 10.40 -6.55 -23.93
CA GLU A 117 10.82 -6.49 -25.34
C GLU A 117 9.63 -6.65 -26.28
N LYS A 118 8.75 -7.65 -26.04
CA LYS A 118 7.52 -7.85 -26.83
C LYS A 118 6.56 -6.67 -26.74
N ALA A 119 6.53 -5.97 -25.61
CA ALA A 119 5.71 -4.78 -25.40
C ALA A 119 6.33 -3.51 -26.03
N GLY A 120 7.54 -3.60 -26.61
CA GLY A 120 8.26 -2.47 -27.18
C GLY A 120 8.77 -1.46 -26.15
N VAL A 121 8.84 -1.85 -24.89
CA VAL A 121 9.31 -1.00 -23.77
C VAL A 121 10.83 -0.90 -23.80
N ILE A 122 11.51 -2.03 -23.99
CA ILE A 122 12.97 -2.12 -24.12
C ILE A 122 13.36 -2.65 -25.49
N LYS A 123 14.59 -2.34 -25.92
CA LYS A 123 15.09 -2.72 -27.23
C LYS A 123 15.49 -4.20 -27.31
N THR A 124 16.15 -4.72 -26.27
CA THR A 124 16.56 -6.12 -26.18
C THR A 124 16.43 -6.65 -24.77
N ALA A 125 15.93 -7.90 -24.63
CA ALA A 125 15.81 -8.61 -23.36
C ALA A 125 17.17 -8.75 -22.65
N LYS A 126 18.25 -8.93 -23.40
CA LYS A 126 19.59 -9.14 -22.84
C LYS A 126 20.03 -7.96 -21.97
N VAL A 127 19.85 -6.72 -22.43
CA VAL A 127 20.28 -5.52 -21.68
C VAL A 127 19.52 -5.38 -20.37
N PHE A 128 18.23 -5.72 -20.37
CA PHE A 128 17.44 -5.72 -19.13
C PHE A 128 17.89 -6.82 -18.17
N VAL A 129 18.17 -8.04 -18.65
CA VAL A 129 18.67 -9.14 -17.80
C VAL A 129 20.02 -8.78 -17.18
N ASP A 130 20.91 -8.15 -17.95
CA ASP A 130 22.21 -7.70 -17.45
C ASP A 130 22.02 -6.66 -16.33
N ALA A 131 21.14 -5.66 -16.55
CA ALA A 131 20.81 -4.64 -15.54
C ALA A 131 20.13 -5.26 -14.29
N PHE A 132 19.17 -6.17 -14.50
CA PHE A 132 18.46 -6.89 -13.43
C PHE A 132 19.41 -7.69 -12.54
N THR A 133 20.42 -8.33 -13.14
CA THR A 133 21.41 -9.12 -12.40
C THR A 133 22.35 -8.24 -11.59
N ALA A 134 22.64 -7.03 -12.08
CA ALA A 134 23.50 -6.07 -11.41
C ALA A 134 22.80 -5.28 -10.28
N GLU A 135 21.46 -5.24 -10.25
CA GLU A 135 20.67 -4.48 -9.27
C GLU A 135 20.27 -5.34 -8.06
N PRO A 136 20.81 -5.07 -6.86
CA PRO A 136 20.51 -5.86 -5.65
C PRO A 136 19.01 -5.87 -5.28
N LYS A 137 18.28 -4.80 -5.62
CA LYS A 137 16.84 -4.67 -5.31
C LYS A 137 15.95 -5.39 -6.32
N SER A 138 16.49 -5.94 -7.38
CA SER A 138 15.71 -6.62 -8.43
C SER A 138 14.89 -7.79 -7.89
N ALA A 139 15.39 -8.50 -6.87
CA ALA A 139 14.66 -9.59 -6.20
C ALA A 139 13.42 -9.12 -5.41
N ALA A 140 13.32 -7.82 -5.13
CA ALA A 140 12.20 -7.22 -4.39
C ALA A 140 11.10 -6.68 -5.33
N ILE A 141 11.23 -6.82 -6.65
CA ILE A 141 10.19 -6.43 -7.61
C ILE A 141 8.92 -7.24 -7.30
N GLN A 142 7.83 -6.54 -7.04
CA GLN A 142 6.56 -7.15 -6.66
C GLN A 142 5.66 -7.38 -7.87
N PRO A 143 4.87 -8.45 -7.88
CA PRO A 143 3.81 -8.64 -8.87
C PRO A 143 2.82 -7.48 -8.83
N GLY A 144 2.39 -7.00 -10.01
CA GLY A 144 1.47 -5.87 -10.12
C GLY A 144 1.52 -5.21 -11.48
N GLU A 145 0.77 -4.15 -11.64
CA GLU A 145 0.75 -3.33 -12.87
C GLU A 145 1.66 -2.11 -12.68
N TYR A 146 2.43 -1.81 -13.71
CA TYR A 146 3.36 -0.68 -13.76
C TYR A 146 3.08 0.14 -15.02
N THR A 147 3.06 1.46 -14.88
CA THR A 147 3.02 2.34 -16.04
C THR A 147 4.44 2.59 -16.53
N LEU A 148 4.77 2.05 -17.67
CA LEU A 148 6.02 2.25 -18.39
C LEU A 148 5.80 3.06 -19.66
N LYS A 149 6.85 3.30 -20.42
CA LYS A 149 6.76 3.89 -21.76
C LYS A 149 7.42 2.97 -22.78
N LYS A 150 7.01 3.08 -24.01
CA LYS A 150 7.74 2.44 -25.12
C LYS A 150 9.10 3.10 -25.28
N GLU A 151 10.07 2.34 -25.79
CA GLU A 151 11.41 2.82 -26.14
C GLU A 151 12.19 3.42 -24.97
N MET A 152 12.01 2.85 -23.77
CA MET A 152 12.77 3.24 -22.58
C MET A 152 14.14 2.58 -22.53
N LYS A 153 15.07 3.23 -21.85
CA LYS A 153 16.33 2.63 -21.45
C LYS A 153 16.08 1.53 -20.43
N ALA A 154 16.72 0.37 -20.59
CA ALA A 154 16.48 -0.79 -19.70
C ALA A 154 16.75 -0.49 -18.21
N ALA A 155 17.77 0.31 -17.90
CA ALA A 155 18.04 0.74 -16.53
C ALA A 155 16.92 1.62 -15.94
N ASP A 156 16.29 2.49 -16.73
CA ASP A 156 15.19 3.35 -16.28
C ASP A 156 13.93 2.51 -16.03
N VAL A 157 13.67 1.51 -16.87
CA VAL A 157 12.59 0.54 -16.64
C VAL A 157 12.81 -0.21 -15.34
N LEU A 158 14.02 -0.70 -15.11
CA LEU A 158 14.35 -1.41 -13.86
C LEU A 158 14.18 -0.51 -12.63
N ALA A 159 14.62 0.74 -12.69
CA ALA A 159 14.44 1.73 -11.62
C ALA A 159 12.97 1.94 -11.25
N ILE A 160 12.07 1.93 -12.26
CA ILE A 160 10.62 2.01 -12.02
C ILE A 160 10.11 0.74 -11.35
N LEU A 161 10.52 -0.44 -11.83
CA LEU A 161 10.02 -1.72 -11.32
C LEU A 161 10.47 -2.03 -9.89
N VAL A 162 11.66 -1.60 -9.47
CA VAL A 162 12.18 -1.83 -8.10
C VAL A 162 11.61 -0.86 -7.07
N ASP A 163 11.01 0.26 -7.48
CA ASP A 163 10.36 1.19 -6.55
C ASP A 163 8.89 0.79 -6.33
N PRO A 164 8.52 0.32 -5.12
CA PRO A 164 7.15 -0.11 -4.82
C PRO A 164 6.08 0.97 -5.05
N LYS A 165 6.46 2.26 -5.06
CA LYS A 165 5.54 3.39 -5.29
C LYS A 165 5.00 3.44 -6.73
N ASN A 166 5.73 2.85 -7.68
CA ASN A 166 5.35 2.81 -9.09
C ASN A 166 4.41 1.65 -9.40
N ARG A 167 4.21 0.72 -8.45
CA ARG A 167 3.28 -0.39 -8.60
C ARG A 167 1.84 0.11 -8.51
N GLN A 168 1.09 -0.04 -9.58
CA GLN A 168 -0.34 0.26 -9.65
C GLN A 168 -1.11 -1.03 -9.39
N VAL A 169 -1.65 -1.14 -8.20
CA VAL A 169 -2.61 -2.20 -7.85
C VAL A 169 -3.85 -1.49 -7.33
N PRO A 170 -5.01 -1.73 -7.96
CA PRO A 170 -6.26 -1.20 -7.44
C PRO A 170 -6.44 -1.60 -5.98
N LYS A 171 -6.53 -0.59 -5.11
CA LYS A 171 -6.83 -0.80 -3.69
C LYS A 171 -8.33 -0.78 -3.50
N VAL A 172 -8.85 -1.87 -2.95
CA VAL A 172 -10.27 -2.03 -2.67
C VAL A 172 -10.44 -2.10 -1.16
N THR A 173 -11.10 -1.09 -0.57
CA THR A 173 -11.41 -1.08 0.86
C THR A 173 -12.80 -1.66 1.08
N ILE A 174 -12.84 -2.78 1.79
CA ILE A 174 -14.07 -3.43 2.25
C ILE A 174 -14.31 -2.97 3.69
N ARG A 175 -15.42 -2.29 3.91
CA ARG A 175 -15.82 -1.80 5.23
C ARG A 175 -16.38 -2.94 6.09
N GLU A 176 -16.24 -2.80 7.40
CA GLU A 176 -16.87 -3.67 8.38
C GLU A 176 -18.40 -3.64 8.25
N GLY A 177 -19.06 -4.75 8.57
CA GLY A 177 -20.52 -4.86 8.58
C GLY A 177 -21.19 -4.98 7.23
N LEU A 178 -20.46 -5.03 6.11
CA LEU A 178 -21.05 -5.29 4.79
C LEU A 178 -21.50 -6.75 4.68
N TRP A 179 -22.63 -6.96 3.97
CA TRP A 179 -23.08 -8.27 3.56
C TRP A 179 -22.23 -8.79 2.39
N ALA A 180 -22.13 -10.10 2.23
CA ALA A 180 -21.36 -10.70 1.12
C ALA A 180 -21.77 -10.14 -0.24
N GLN A 181 -23.08 -9.98 -0.48
CA GLN A 181 -23.61 -9.40 -1.72
C GLN A 181 -23.15 -7.95 -1.95
N GLU A 182 -23.10 -7.15 -0.89
CA GLU A 182 -22.60 -5.76 -0.97
C GLU A 182 -21.10 -5.74 -1.27
N ILE A 183 -20.34 -6.69 -0.71
CA ILE A 183 -18.91 -6.87 -0.99
C ILE A 183 -18.70 -7.20 -2.47
N TYR A 184 -19.53 -8.08 -3.06
CA TYR A 184 -19.43 -8.38 -4.49
C TYR A 184 -19.63 -7.14 -5.36
N VAL A 185 -20.57 -6.26 -4.98
CA VAL A 185 -20.78 -4.98 -5.69
C VAL A 185 -19.56 -4.06 -5.55
N VAL A 186 -18.95 -3.97 -4.35
CA VAL A 186 -17.73 -3.16 -4.12
C VAL A 186 -16.57 -3.69 -4.96
N LEU A 187 -16.34 -5.00 -4.94
CA LEU A 187 -15.30 -5.66 -5.72
C LEU A 187 -15.52 -5.48 -7.23
N SER A 188 -16.76 -5.66 -7.67
CA SER A 188 -17.15 -5.47 -9.08
C SER A 188 -16.83 -4.06 -9.58
N LYS A 189 -17.20 -3.04 -8.81
CA LYS A 189 -16.91 -1.63 -9.16
C LYS A 189 -15.42 -1.34 -9.22
N ALA A 190 -14.65 -1.94 -8.32
CA ALA A 190 -13.20 -1.66 -8.22
C ALA A 190 -12.37 -2.43 -9.26
N THR A 191 -12.79 -3.63 -9.66
CA THR A 191 -11.99 -4.53 -10.52
C THR A 191 -12.57 -4.71 -11.91
N GLY A 192 -13.78 -4.17 -12.17
CA GLY A 192 -14.45 -4.28 -13.47
C GLY A 192 -15.05 -5.66 -13.79
N LYS A 193 -15.02 -6.60 -12.81
CA LYS A 193 -15.63 -7.93 -13.00
C LYS A 193 -17.12 -7.89 -12.68
N PRO A 194 -17.98 -8.59 -13.42
CA PRO A 194 -19.41 -8.62 -13.13
C PRO A 194 -19.71 -9.27 -11.76
N VAL A 195 -20.76 -8.81 -11.09
CA VAL A 195 -21.21 -9.38 -9.80
C VAL A 195 -21.50 -10.87 -9.89
N SER A 196 -22.04 -11.31 -11.04
CA SER A 196 -22.33 -12.73 -11.31
C SER A 196 -21.11 -13.65 -11.18
N ASP A 197 -19.89 -13.14 -11.46
CA ASP A 197 -18.67 -13.94 -11.32
C ASP A 197 -18.37 -14.24 -9.85
N TYR A 198 -18.63 -13.28 -8.96
CA TYR A 198 -18.50 -13.47 -7.51
C TYR A 198 -19.59 -14.39 -6.97
N GLU A 199 -20.83 -14.25 -7.45
CA GLU A 199 -21.95 -15.14 -7.09
C GLU A 199 -21.69 -16.58 -7.53
N ALA A 200 -21.11 -16.76 -8.71
CA ALA A 200 -20.72 -18.09 -9.19
C ALA A 200 -19.57 -18.67 -8.36
N ALA A 201 -18.53 -17.87 -8.09
CA ALA A 201 -17.38 -18.28 -7.28
C ALA A 201 -17.80 -18.64 -5.84
N ALA A 202 -18.74 -17.92 -5.26
CA ALA A 202 -19.21 -18.13 -3.88
C ALA A 202 -19.89 -19.50 -3.67
N LYS A 203 -20.32 -20.17 -4.75
CA LYS A 203 -20.94 -21.52 -4.67
C LYS A 203 -19.92 -22.63 -4.42
N ASP A 204 -18.64 -22.39 -4.70
CA ASP A 204 -17.58 -23.37 -4.50
C ASP A 204 -16.79 -23.06 -3.21
N ALA A 205 -17.39 -23.45 -2.08
CA ALA A 205 -16.80 -23.25 -0.75
C ALA A 205 -15.41 -23.87 -0.60
N VAL A 206 -15.17 -25.03 -1.23
CA VAL A 206 -13.91 -25.76 -1.17
C VAL A 206 -12.83 -24.99 -1.92
N ALA A 207 -13.12 -24.53 -3.14
CA ALA A 207 -12.19 -23.72 -3.92
C ALA A 207 -11.84 -22.39 -3.25
N LEU A 208 -12.74 -21.85 -2.43
CA LEU A 208 -12.49 -20.65 -1.64
C LEU A 208 -11.70 -20.91 -0.36
N GLY A 209 -11.50 -22.16 0.05
CA GLY A 209 -10.81 -22.53 1.30
C GLY A 209 -11.67 -22.26 2.55
N LEU A 210 -13.03 -22.29 2.42
CA LEU A 210 -13.88 -22.20 3.59
C LEU A 210 -13.71 -23.43 4.50
N PRO A 211 -13.65 -23.26 5.84
CA PRO A 211 -13.71 -24.38 6.74
C PRO A 211 -15.01 -25.18 6.55
N THR A 212 -14.94 -26.50 6.68
CA THR A 212 -16.12 -27.38 6.56
C THR A 212 -17.22 -27.03 7.57
N SER A 213 -16.85 -26.50 8.75
CA SER A 213 -17.76 -25.98 9.76
C SER A 213 -18.64 -24.83 9.29
N ALA A 214 -18.21 -24.07 8.27
CA ALA A 214 -19.00 -23.01 7.65
C ALA A 214 -20.18 -23.54 6.82
N LYS A 215 -20.24 -24.85 6.54
CA LYS A 215 -21.30 -25.51 5.74
C LYS A 215 -21.60 -24.80 4.41
N GLY A 216 -20.58 -24.25 3.77
CA GLY A 216 -20.69 -23.50 2.52
C GLY A 216 -21.21 -22.06 2.66
N ASN A 217 -21.49 -21.57 3.86
CA ASN A 217 -21.91 -20.19 4.08
C ASN A 217 -20.70 -19.25 4.08
N LEU A 218 -20.63 -18.37 3.07
CA LEU A 218 -19.54 -17.40 2.92
C LEU A 218 -19.73 -16.14 3.78
N GLU A 219 -20.98 -15.86 4.22
CA GLU A 219 -21.26 -14.71 5.10
C GLU A 219 -20.47 -14.80 6.40
N GLY A 220 -19.82 -13.71 6.80
CA GLY A 220 -18.94 -13.64 7.94
C GLY A 220 -17.48 -14.03 7.65
N TYR A 221 -17.21 -14.64 6.50
CA TYR A 221 -15.86 -15.09 6.12
C TYR A 221 -15.14 -14.18 5.12
N LEU A 222 -15.72 -13.04 4.74
CA LEU A 222 -15.09 -12.06 3.86
C LEU A 222 -14.53 -10.90 4.69
N PHE A 223 -13.31 -11.08 5.22
CA PHE A 223 -12.73 -10.15 6.20
C PHE A 223 -12.69 -8.70 5.67
N PRO A 224 -13.16 -7.71 6.45
CA PRO A 224 -13.08 -6.30 6.09
C PRO A 224 -11.64 -5.80 6.21
N ALA A 225 -11.07 -5.36 5.09
CA ALA A 225 -9.72 -4.81 4.99
C ALA A 225 -9.55 -4.04 3.67
N THR A 226 -8.42 -3.39 3.52
CA THR A 226 -7.98 -2.90 2.21
C THR A 226 -7.17 -3.99 1.51
N TYR A 227 -7.63 -4.38 0.34
CA TYR A 227 -7.01 -5.40 -0.50
C TYR A 227 -6.38 -4.77 -1.74
N GLU A 228 -5.33 -5.38 -2.22
CA GLU A 228 -4.70 -5.04 -3.49
C GLU A 228 -5.00 -6.18 -4.48
N PHE A 229 -5.92 -5.93 -5.42
CA PHE A 229 -6.29 -6.90 -6.43
C PHE A 229 -5.82 -6.45 -7.81
N SER A 230 -4.99 -7.28 -8.45
CA SER A 230 -4.65 -7.10 -9.86
C SER A 230 -5.90 -7.26 -10.71
N SER A 231 -5.99 -6.54 -11.84
CA SER A 231 -7.04 -6.72 -12.85
C SER A 231 -7.17 -8.16 -13.37
N LYS A 232 -6.10 -8.96 -13.22
CA LYS A 232 -6.04 -10.37 -13.63
C LYS A 232 -6.56 -11.35 -12.57
N ASN A 233 -6.64 -10.95 -11.28
CA ASN A 233 -7.21 -11.84 -10.28
C ASN A 233 -8.66 -12.17 -10.63
N SER A 234 -9.01 -13.44 -10.72
CA SER A 234 -10.39 -13.89 -10.88
C SER A 234 -11.23 -13.54 -9.65
N ALA A 235 -12.55 -13.53 -9.77
CA ALA A 235 -13.46 -13.35 -8.65
C ALA A 235 -13.20 -14.38 -7.53
N ALA A 236 -12.96 -15.64 -7.91
CA ALA A 236 -12.64 -16.71 -6.97
C ALA A 236 -11.34 -16.46 -6.20
N GLU A 237 -10.29 -15.97 -6.86
CA GLU A 237 -9.02 -15.63 -6.19
C GLU A 237 -9.18 -14.47 -5.22
N GLN A 238 -9.99 -13.46 -5.57
CA GLN A 238 -10.28 -12.33 -4.70
C GLN A 238 -11.04 -12.81 -3.44
N LEU A 239 -12.12 -13.58 -3.60
CA LEU A 239 -12.87 -14.13 -2.47
C LEU A 239 -12.02 -15.08 -1.63
N ARG A 240 -11.21 -15.94 -2.24
CA ARG A 240 -10.26 -16.82 -1.52
C ARG A 240 -9.30 -16.02 -0.66
N THR A 241 -8.76 -14.91 -1.16
CA THR A 241 -7.87 -14.03 -0.39
C THR A 241 -8.56 -13.47 0.84
N MET A 242 -9.84 -13.08 0.71
CA MET A 242 -10.63 -12.55 1.83
C MET A 242 -10.95 -13.63 2.86
N VAL A 243 -11.32 -14.84 2.41
CA VAL A 243 -11.53 -16.01 3.28
C VAL A 243 -10.26 -16.38 4.03
N ALA A 244 -9.13 -16.47 3.32
CA ALA A 244 -7.82 -16.77 3.94
C ALA A 244 -7.46 -15.72 5.00
N LYS A 245 -7.78 -14.45 4.76
CA LYS A 245 -7.59 -13.38 5.75
C LYS A 245 -8.45 -13.61 6.99
N THR A 246 -9.74 -13.96 6.84
CA THR A 246 -10.61 -14.31 7.98
C THR A 246 -10.03 -15.47 8.80
N VAL A 247 -9.65 -16.56 8.12
CA VAL A 247 -9.06 -17.74 8.78
C VAL A 247 -7.77 -17.36 9.53
N SER A 248 -6.93 -16.54 8.92
CA SER A 248 -5.69 -16.05 9.55
C SER A 248 -5.99 -15.23 10.81
N GLU A 249 -6.94 -14.30 10.77
CA GLU A 249 -7.29 -13.48 11.95
C GLU A 249 -7.94 -14.33 13.05
N MET A 250 -8.81 -15.28 12.70
CA MET A 250 -9.36 -16.24 13.65
C MET A 250 -8.27 -17.06 14.33
N THR A 251 -7.29 -17.55 13.56
CA THR A 251 -6.14 -18.30 14.11
C THR A 251 -5.33 -17.46 15.10
N LYS A 252 -5.06 -16.19 14.78
CA LYS A 252 -4.37 -15.27 15.69
C LYS A 252 -5.12 -15.03 17.01
N LEU A 253 -6.45 -15.05 16.94
CA LEU A 253 -7.33 -14.92 18.11
C LEU A 253 -7.55 -16.24 18.86
N GLY A 254 -6.95 -17.36 18.41
CA GLY A 254 -7.12 -18.67 19.02
C GLY A 254 -8.50 -19.31 18.77
N ILE A 255 -9.23 -18.86 17.74
CA ILE A 255 -10.54 -19.41 17.37
C ILE A 255 -10.35 -20.65 16.52
N SER A 256 -10.81 -21.80 17.00
CA SER A 256 -10.76 -23.03 16.19
C SER A 256 -11.79 -23.01 15.05
N PRO A 257 -11.56 -23.81 13.98
CA PRO A 257 -12.54 -23.92 12.88
C PRO A 257 -13.95 -24.31 13.34
N GLU A 258 -14.07 -25.13 14.38
CA GLU A 258 -15.35 -25.59 14.94
C GLU A 258 -16.08 -24.47 15.68
N GLN A 259 -15.35 -23.58 16.34
CA GLN A 259 -15.89 -22.42 17.06
C GLN A 259 -16.25 -21.27 16.11
N ALA A 260 -15.62 -21.22 14.95
CA ALA A 260 -15.71 -20.10 14.02
C ALA A 260 -17.16 -19.72 13.65
N PRO A 261 -18.07 -20.63 13.29
CA PRO A 261 -19.43 -20.25 12.91
C PRO A 261 -20.16 -19.52 14.04
N ARG A 262 -20.04 -20.01 15.28
CA ARG A 262 -20.66 -19.39 16.44
C ARG A 262 -20.08 -18.01 16.74
N ILE A 263 -18.75 -17.89 16.75
CA ILE A 263 -18.08 -16.62 17.06
C ILE A 263 -18.33 -15.58 15.96
N LEU A 264 -18.27 -15.96 14.69
CA LEU A 264 -18.59 -15.07 13.57
C LEU A 264 -20.05 -14.60 13.60
N THR A 265 -20.99 -15.49 13.98
CA THR A 265 -22.40 -15.11 14.14
C THR A 265 -22.57 -14.07 15.23
N ILE A 266 -22.00 -14.30 16.43
CA ILE A 266 -22.05 -13.32 17.53
C ILE A 266 -21.35 -12.02 17.12
N ALA A 267 -20.18 -12.09 16.54
CA ALA A 267 -19.42 -10.91 16.11
C ALA A 267 -20.17 -10.09 15.04
N SER A 268 -20.86 -10.75 14.10
CA SER A 268 -21.66 -10.06 13.08
C SER A 268 -22.87 -9.32 13.66
N ILE A 269 -23.46 -9.87 14.73
CA ILE A 269 -24.52 -9.18 15.50
C ILE A 269 -23.93 -7.96 16.21
N ILE A 270 -22.81 -8.13 16.92
CA ILE A 270 -22.14 -7.02 17.61
C ILE A 270 -21.76 -5.91 16.63
N GLU A 271 -21.28 -6.27 15.42
CA GLU A 271 -20.93 -5.31 14.37
C GLU A 271 -22.13 -4.50 13.89
N ALA A 272 -23.30 -5.15 13.81
CA ALA A 272 -24.52 -4.50 13.36
C ALA A 272 -25.17 -3.61 14.43
N GLU A 273 -25.04 -3.98 15.73
CA GLU A 273 -25.73 -3.35 16.85
C GLU A 273 -24.91 -2.27 17.56
N ALA A 274 -23.58 -2.40 17.59
CA ALA A 274 -22.71 -1.51 18.35
C ALA A 274 -22.04 -0.47 17.44
N SER A 275 -22.49 0.75 17.48
CA SER A 275 -21.88 1.88 16.75
C SER A 275 -20.51 2.27 17.33
N ARG A 276 -20.29 2.12 18.64
CA ARG A 276 -19.05 2.50 19.36
C ARG A 276 -18.27 1.27 19.78
N ALA A 277 -16.95 1.35 19.66
CA ALA A 277 -16.07 0.23 20.00
C ALA A 277 -16.17 -0.15 21.48
N GLU A 278 -16.33 0.82 22.38
CA GLU A 278 -16.48 0.61 23.83
C GLU A 278 -17.76 -0.11 24.25
N ASP A 279 -18.81 -0.08 23.40
CA ASP A 279 -20.08 -0.75 23.69
C ASP A 279 -20.08 -2.21 23.19
N ARG A 280 -19.22 -2.58 22.25
CA ARG A 280 -19.15 -3.93 21.67
C ARG A 280 -19.04 -5.05 22.73
N PRO A 281 -18.17 -4.96 23.76
CA PRO A 281 -18.09 -6.00 24.80
C PRO A 281 -19.35 -6.09 25.68
N LYS A 282 -20.10 -4.98 25.85
CA LYS A 282 -21.38 -4.97 26.57
C LYS A 282 -22.51 -5.58 25.74
N VAL A 283 -22.57 -5.25 24.44
CA VAL A 283 -23.53 -5.89 23.50
C VAL A 283 -23.28 -7.39 23.44
N ALA A 284 -22.01 -7.82 23.35
CA ALA A 284 -21.64 -9.23 23.45
C ALA A 284 -22.18 -9.87 24.75
N ARG A 285 -22.05 -9.17 25.89
CA ARG A 285 -22.57 -9.65 27.19
C ARG A 285 -24.08 -9.80 27.14
N VAL A 286 -24.82 -8.83 26.60
CA VAL A 286 -26.29 -8.94 26.48
C VAL A 286 -26.70 -10.15 25.66
N VAL A 287 -26.05 -10.35 24.48
CA VAL A 287 -26.30 -11.51 23.63
C VAL A 287 -26.10 -12.82 24.44
N LEU A 288 -24.94 -12.95 25.10
CA LEU A 288 -24.62 -14.17 25.87
C LEU A 288 -25.54 -14.37 27.06
N ASN A 289 -25.93 -13.31 27.77
CA ASN A 289 -26.88 -13.40 28.89
C ASN A 289 -28.26 -13.88 28.43
N ARG A 290 -28.78 -13.34 27.32
CA ARG A 290 -30.04 -13.81 26.71
C ARG A 290 -29.97 -15.27 26.25
N LEU A 291 -28.84 -15.69 25.63
CA LEU A 291 -28.60 -17.07 25.22
C LEU A 291 -28.54 -18.05 26.40
N ALA A 292 -28.13 -17.59 27.58
CA ALA A 292 -28.10 -18.39 28.80
C ALA A 292 -29.48 -18.52 29.49
N LEU A 293 -30.45 -17.73 29.04
CA LEU A 293 -31.82 -17.71 29.54
C LEU A 293 -32.77 -18.19 28.40
N PRO A 294 -34.00 -18.62 28.73
CA PRO A 294 -35.02 -18.88 27.71
C PRO A 294 -35.56 -17.56 27.11
N MET A 295 -34.66 -16.76 26.57
CA MET A 295 -34.93 -15.43 26.08
C MET A 295 -34.45 -15.27 24.63
N ARG A 296 -35.36 -14.90 23.73
CA ARG A 296 -35.03 -14.61 22.33
C ARG A 296 -34.15 -13.38 22.21
N LEU A 297 -33.28 -13.33 21.19
CA LEU A 297 -32.42 -12.19 20.97
C LEU A 297 -33.16 -10.95 20.47
N GLN A 298 -34.19 -11.10 19.66
CA GLN A 298 -35.08 -10.02 19.19
C GLN A 298 -34.32 -8.81 18.65
N LEU A 299 -33.46 -9.04 17.66
CA LEU A 299 -32.59 -8.03 17.08
C LEU A 299 -33.05 -7.73 15.64
N ASP A 300 -33.35 -6.45 15.37
CA ASP A 300 -33.80 -5.99 14.06
C ASP A 300 -32.78 -6.26 12.95
N SER A 301 -31.51 -6.19 13.25
CA SER A 301 -30.41 -6.52 12.34
C SER A 301 -30.51 -7.93 11.75
N THR A 302 -30.94 -8.91 12.55
CA THR A 302 -31.12 -10.29 12.14
C THR A 302 -32.33 -10.45 11.23
N VAL A 303 -33.39 -9.70 11.48
CA VAL A 303 -34.59 -9.65 10.61
C VAL A 303 -34.21 -9.01 9.28
N SER A 304 -33.61 -7.82 9.30
CA SER A 304 -33.17 -7.09 8.09
C SER A 304 -32.31 -7.96 7.18
N TYR A 305 -31.37 -8.71 7.75
CA TYR A 305 -30.54 -9.65 6.97
C TYR A 305 -31.39 -10.78 6.37
N GLY A 306 -32.28 -11.35 7.16
CA GLY A 306 -33.13 -12.47 6.74
C GLY A 306 -34.08 -12.11 5.58
N VAL A 307 -34.71 -10.94 5.65
CA VAL A 307 -35.61 -10.44 4.59
C VAL A 307 -34.88 -9.71 3.45
N LYS A 308 -33.51 -9.61 3.56
CA LYS A 308 -32.68 -8.90 2.57
C LYS A 308 -33.06 -7.43 2.37
N HIS A 309 -33.54 -6.80 3.40
CA HIS A 309 -33.89 -5.38 3.43
C HIS A 309 -33.07 -4.68 4.53
N ARG A 310 -32.06 -3.92 4.13
CA ARG A 310 -31.21 -3.17 5.08
C ARG A 310 -31.96 -1.94 5.60
N ALA A 311 -32.43 -2.01 6.81
CA ALA A 311 -33.14 -0.92 7.49
C ALA A 311 -32.66 -0.80 8.94
N ILE A 312 -32.84 0.40 9.55
CA ILE A 312 -32.54 0.65 10.96
C ILE A 312 -33.61 0.02 11.86
N THR A 313 -34.86 0.04 11.41
CA THR A 313 -36.02 -0.54 12.11
C THR A 313 -36.75 -1.48 11.19
N THR A 314 -37.42 -2.46 11.76
CA THR A 314 -38.20 -3.46 11.04
C THR A 314 -39.68 -3.28 11.31
N THR A 315 -40.51 -3.67 10.35
CA THR A 315 -41.98 -3.68 10.47
C THR A 315 -42.45 -4.92 11.24
N ASP A 316 -43.70 -4.87 11.76
CA ASP A 316 -44.30 -6.04 12.42
C ASP A 316 -44.40 -7.23 11.48
N ALA A 317 -44.66 -7.02 10.20
CA ALA A 317 -44.70 -8.09 9.18
C ALA A 317 -43.33 -8.73 8.99
N GLU A 318 -42.25 -7.96 8.92
CA GLU A 318 -40.89 -8.48 8.82
C GLU A 318 -40.46 -9.21 10.10
N ARG A 319 -40.82 -8.72 11.30
CA ARG A 319 -40.59 -9.41 12.57
C ARG A 319 -41.38 -10.72 12.72
N ALA A 320 -42.50 -10.85 12.00
CA ALA A 320 -43.31 -12.09 11.95
C ALA A 320 -42.80 -13.10 10.90
N ASP A 321 -41.88 -12.70 10.01
CA ASP A 321 -41.35 -13.57 8.96
C ASP A 321 -40.57 -14.74 9.55
N LYS A 322 -40.80 -15.96 9.06
CA LYS A 322 -40.27 -17.23 9.60
C LYS A 322 -38.89 -17.61 9.03
N ASN A 323 -38.12 -16.68 8.47
CA ASN A 323 -36.81 -17.03 7.96
C ASN A 323 -35.85 -17.45 9.09
N PRO A 324 -34.82 -18.26 8.81
CA PRO A 324 -33.93 -18.85 9.83
C PRO A 324 -33.04 -17.83 10.58
N TRP A 325 -32.93 -16.60 10.09
CA TRP A 325 -32.15 -15.55 10.75
C TRP A 325 -32.98 -14.72 11.74
N ASN A 326 -34.31 -14.74 11.64
CA ASN A 326 -35.19 -13.91 12.44
C ASN A 326 -35.20 -14.34 13.91
N THR A 327 -34.53 -13.58 14.78
CA THR A 327 -34.46 -13.84 16.21
C THR A 327 -35.67 -13.36 17.02
N TYR A 328 -36.72 -12.82 16.39
CA TYR A 328 -38.03 -12.61 17.02
C TYR A 328 -38.88 -13.88 17.08
N VAL A 329 -38.70 -14.78 16.11
CA VAL A 329 -39.51 -16.00 15.99
C VAL A 329 -38.71 -17.26 16.31
N ASN A 330 -37.38 -17.22 16.15
CA ASN A 330 -36.51 -18.35 16.45
C ASN A 330 -35.72 -18.11 17.75
N ASP A 331 -35.56 -19.17 18.53
CA ASP A 331 -34.76 -19.13 19.77
C ASP A 331 -33.27 -19.29 19.47
N GLY A 332 -32.43 -18.72 20.31
CA GLY A 332 -30.98 -18.82 20.19
C GLY A 332 -30.36 -17.88 19.14
N LEU A 333 -29.22 -18.30 18.60
CA LEU A 333 -28.53 -17.56 17.53
C LEU A 333 -29.24 -17.74 16.18
N PRO A 334 -29.14 -16.75 15.28
CA PRO A 334 -29.59 -16.92 13.91
C PRO A 334 -28.81 -18.05 13.23
N SER A 335 -29.30 -18.52 12.08
CA SER A 335 -28.74 -19.64 11.32
C SER A 335 -27.27 -19.47 10.89
N GLY A 336 -26.76 -18.27 10.93
CA GLY A 336 -25.36 -17.94 10.62
C GLY A 336 -25.09 -16.43 10.75
N PRO A 337 -23.91 -15.99 10.38
CA PRO A 337 -23.57 -14.57 10.38
C PRO A 337 -24.52 -13.73 9.54
N ILE A 338 -24.70 -12.47 9.93
CA ILE A 338 -25.58 -11.48 9.28
C ILE A 338 -24.80 -10.36 8.60
N SER A 339 -23.47 -10.40 8.68
CA SER A 339 -22.54 -9.48 8.02
C SER A 339 -21.12 -10.00 8.19
N ASN A 340 -20.15 -9.26 7.62
CA ASN A 340 -18.72 -9.54 7.75
C ASN A 340 -18.11 -8.63 8.83
N PRO A 341 -17.83 -9.16 10.03
CA PRO A 341 -17.38 -8.36 11.18
C PRO A 341 -15.90 -8.03 11.11
N GLY A 342 -15.52 -6.89 11.72
CA GLY A 342 -14.14 -6.51 11.94
C GLY A 342 -13.50 -7.16 13.17
N ILE A 343 -12.20 -6.89 13.33
CA ILE A 343 -11.40 -7.47 14.43
C ILE A 343 -11.93 -7.08 15.81
N SER A 344 -12.45 -5.85 15.96
CA SER A 344 -12.99 -5.35 17.24
C SER A 344 -14.22 -6.13 17.68
N SER A 345 -15.13 -6.48 16.77
CA SER A 345 -16.32 -7.28 17.06
C SER A 345 -15.97 -8.75 17.33
N LEU A 346 -14.98 -9.31 16.63
CA LEU A 346 -14.44 -10.64 16.94
C LEU A 346 -13.84 -10.69 18.34
N THR A 347 -13.05 -9.70 18.71
CA THR A 347 -12.44 -9.58 20.04
C THR A 347 -13.50 -9.42 21.13
N ALA A 348 -14.55 -8.62 20.89
CA ALA A 348 -15.65 -8.45 21.83
C ALA A 348 -16.48 -9.72 22.02
N ALA A 349 -16.68 -10.51 20.97
CA ALA A 349 -17.37 -11.80 21.04
C ALA A 349 -16.62 -12.82 21.92
N LEU A 350 -15.26 -12.77 21.90
CA LEU A 350 -14.40 -13.62 22.71
C LEU A 350 -14.27 -13.13 24.16
N ASN A 351 -14.24 -11.81 24.35
CA ASN A 351 -13.94 -11.16 25.64
C ASN A 351 -15.07 -10.22 26.07
N PRO A 352 -16.29 -10.73 26.30
CA PRO A 352 -17.38 -9.91 26.76
C PRO A 352 -17.11 -9.45 28.22
N VAL A 353 -17.36 -8.18 28.49
CA VAL A 353 -17.26 -7.67 29.87
C VAL A 353 -18.30 -8.36 30.80
N ALA A 354 -17.99 -8.48 32.08
CA ALA A 354 -18.96 -8.98 33.07
C ALA A 354 -20.06 -7.94 33.28
N GLY A 355 -21.31 -8.40 33.45
CA GLY A 355 -22.45 -7.52 33.73
C GLY A 355 -23.80 -8.24 33.65
N PRO A 356 -24.84 -7.69 34.29
CA PRO A 356 -26.15 -8.32 34.35
C PRO A 356 -27.11 -7.91 33.24
N TRP A 357 -26.64 -7.14 32.24
CA TRP A 357 -27.52 -6.53 31.25
C TRP A 357 -28.24 -7.57 30.38
N LEU A 358 -29.50 -7.31 30.13
CA LEU A 358 -30.37 -8.09 29.26
C LEU A 358 -30.89 -7.25 28.06
N TYR A 359 -30.77 -5.92 28.14
CA TYR A 359 -31.31 -5.00 27.16
C TYR A 359 -30.31 -3.91 26.81
N PHE A 360 -30.42 -3.35 25.61
CA PHE A 360 -29.73 -2.16 25.20
C PHE A 360 -30.57 -1.40 24.17
N VAL A 361 -30.35 -0.11 24.04
CA VAL A 361 -30.95 0.75 23.01
C VAL A 361 -30.04 1.94 22.75
N ALA A 362 -29.88 2.32 21.47
CA ALA A 362 -29.25 3.56 21.11
C ALA A 362 -30.17 4.74 21.52
N THR A 363 -29.76 5.54 22.50
CA THR A 363 -30.55 6.71 22.97
C THR A 363 -30.23 7.96 22.19
N ASN A 364 -29.05 8.02 21.58
CA ASN A 364 -28.64 9.14 20.74
C ASN A 364 -27.80 8.62 19.53
N PRO A 365 -28.47 8.24 18.44
CA PRO A 365 -27.81 7.69 17.27
C PRO A 365 -26.79 8.64 16.60
N ALA A 366 -26.95 9.94 16.77
CA ALA A 366 -26.03 10.93 16.19
C ALA A 366 -24.62 10.86 16.80
N TYR A 367 -24.54 10.45 18.08
CA TYR A 367 -23.28 10.28 18.82
C TYR A 367 -22.98 8.82 19.16
N GLY A 368 -23.83 7.87 18.67
CA GLY A 368 -23.67 6.45 18.93
C GLY A 368 -23.85 6.05 20.38
N GLU A 369 -24.53 6.87 21.20
CA GLU A 369 -24.74 6.57 22.63
C GLU A 369 -25.70 5.41 22.82
N THR A 370 -25.23 4.35 23.52
CA THR A 370 -26.03 3.16 23.82
C THR A 370 -26.23 3.03 25.33
N LYS A 371 -27.47 2.87 25.79
CA LYS A 371 -27.81 2.56 27.17
C LYS A 371 -28.15 1.11 27.34
N PHE A 372 -27.64 0.54 28.44
CA PHE A 372 -27.81 -0.87 28.81
C PHE A 372 -28.72 -0.96 30.02
N ALA A 373 -29.57 -1.98 30.08
CA ALA A 373 -30.52 -2.20 31.19
C ALA A 373 -30.57 -3.66 31.57
N THR A 374 -30.86 -3.90 32.88
CA THR A 374 -31.02 -5.24 33.46
C THR A 374 -32.47 -5.65 33.46
N THR A 375 -33.39 -4.70 33.61
CA THR A 375 -34.82 -4.95 33.68
C THR A 375 -35.56 -4.35 32.49
N GLN A 376 -36.73 -4.90 32.17
CA GLN A 376 -37.62 -4.37 31.14
C GLN A 376 -38.01 -2.90 31.45
N ALA A 377 -38.35 -2.60 32.72
CA ALA A 377 -38.74 -1.25 33.09
C ALA A 377 -37.62 -0.19 32.92
N GLU A 378 -36.34 -0.58 33.08
CA GLU A 378 -35.20 0.29 32.77
C GLU A 378 -35.07 0.46 31.27
N HIS A 379 -35.24 -0.61 30.49
CA HIS A 379 -35.20 -0.57 29.05
C HIS A 379 -36.28 0.34 28.46
N ASP A 380 -37.51 0.22 28.96
CA ASP A 380 -38.66 1.05 28.51
C ASP A 380 -38.38 2.55 28.75
N ARG A 381 -37.75 2.92 29.87
CA ARG A 381 -37.31 4.32 30.10
C ARG A 381 -36.27 4.78 29.06
N ASN A 382 -35.30 3.92 28.76
CA ASN A 382 -34.29 4.23 27.76
C ASN A 382 -34.89 4.34 26.33
N VAL A 383 -35.88 3.49 26.02
CA VAL A 383 -36.63 3.56 24.73
C VAL A 383 -37.43 4.86 24.67
N ALA A 384 -38.10 5.28 25.76
CA ALA A 384 -38.80 6.55 25.80
C ALA A 384 -37.86 7.76 25.58
N GLU A 385 -36.64 7.69 26.11
CA GLU A 385 -35.60 8.71 25.87
C GLU A 385 -35.19 8.75 24.39
N PHE A 386 -34.98 7.61 23.75
CA PHE A 386 -34.73 7.52 22.31
C PHE A 386 -35.89 8.10 21.49
N GLN A 387 -37.12 7.73 21.83
CA GLN A 387 -38.31 8.27 21.15
C GLN A 387 -38.41 9.81 21.28
N ALA A 388 -38.16 10.33 22.48
CA ALA A 388 -38.12 11.76 22.73
C ALA A 388 -37.00 12.46 21.91
N TRP A 389 -35.86 11.81 21.78
CA TRP A 389 -34.77 12.31 20.91
C TRP A 389 -35.19 12.34 19.43
N CYS A 390 -35.88 11.32 18.95
CA CYS A 390 -36.39 11.27 17.57
C CYS A 390 -37.44 12.34 17.27
N GLN A 391 -38.23 12.73 18.26
CA GLN A 391 -39.30 13.73 18.10
C GLN A 391 -38.75 15.19 18.04
N LYS A 392 -37.51 15.42 18.37
CA LYS A 392 -36.90 16.78 18.27
C LYS A 392 -36.78 17.18 16.81
N PRO A 393 -37.15 18.43 16.46
CA PRO A 393 -37.12 18.92 15.08
C PRO A 393 -35.73 18.77 14.39
N GLU A 394 -34.66 19.00 15.17
CA GLU A 394 -33.27 18.85 14.69
C GLU A 394 -32.86 17.41 14.35
N ASN A 395 -33.67 16.44 14.78
CA ASN A 395 -33.45 15.01 14.55
C ASN A 395 -34.43 14.40 13.52
N ALA A 396 -35.28 15.27 12.92
CA ALA A 396 -36.23 14.81 11.90
C ALA A 396 -35.51 14.02 10.79
N GLY A 397 -36.07 12.85 10.44
CA GLY A 397 -35.50 11.95 9.43
C GLY A 397 -34.25 11.12 9.88
N LYS A 398 -33.73 11.32 11.09
CA LYS A 398 -32.58 10.52 11.57
C LYS A 398 -32.98 9.17 12.19
N CYS A 399 -34.26 9.02 12.52
CA CYS A 399 -34.82 7.78 13.11
C CYS A 399 -35.64 6.94 12.12
N SER A 400 -35.90 7.48 10.95
CA SER A 400 -36.61 6.79 9.84
C SER A 400 -35.65 6.70 8.66
N ARG A 401 -35.09 5.54 8.40
CA ARG A 401 -34.44 5.20 7.13
C ARG A 401 -34.97 3.90 6.64
#